data_b80972e16f34e3fb77b42dcff0886ad9
#
_entry.id   b80972e16f34e3fb77b42dcff0886ad9
#
_cell.length_a   1.000
_cell.length_b   1.000
_cell.length_c   1.000
_cell.angle_alpha   90.00
_cell.angle_beta   90.00
_cell.angle_gamma   90.00
#
_symmetry.space_group_name_H-M   'P 1'
#
loop_
_entity.id
_entity.type
_entity.pdbx_description
1 polymer ?
#
loop_
_entity_poly.entity_id
_entity_poly.type
_entity_poly.pdbx_seq_one_letter_code
_entity_poly.pdbx_strand_id
1 'polypeptide(L)'
;MSNDRDFLGKEPLGKLLLRLAVPTVAAQLINMLYNIVDRIYIGHIPEVGALALTGVGVCMPLILIVSAFAALVGNGGAPRASIALGKGDKDEAEKILGTCFSMQILISLVLTAVLLLWNRNFLLAFGASENTIEYGVSYMNIYSVGTIFVQLTLGMNFFITAQGFAKTGMLSVLIGAISNIVLDPVLIFGFHMGVKGAALATIISQGLSCIWVLSFLFGKKTTLRIRRENMKLKRERVLPTLALGSSVFVMQSSESIIAICFNASLLKYGGDIAVGAMTILTSVMQFAMLPLQGLGQGAQPIISYNYGAGKKDRVKGAFKLLLKSSMLYAALLWIAVMLFPQLFAGMFTSDPALLDFTKTALRIYLAAMFIFGIQMACQLTFMSLGNAKASIVVAVMRKFILLIPLIFIMPAILKINQTMAVYLAEPIADILAVCFTIVLFRREFKKALSKI
;
A
#
# COMPACT_ATOMS: atom_id res chain seq x y z
N MET A 1 10.82 11.51 -34.11
CA MET A 1 10.82 10.77 -32.81
C MET A 1 9.68 11.19 -31.87
N SER A 2 8.50 11.55 -32.38
CA SER A 2 7.35 12.01 -31.58
C SER A 2 6.23 10.94 -31.41
N ASN A 3 6.38 9.76 -31.97
CA ASN A 3 5.29 8.78 -32.09
C ASN A 3 5.24 7.68 -31.03
N ASP A 4 6.26 7.57 -30.17
CA ASP A 4 6.34 6.46 -29.19
C ASP A 4 5.79 6.80 -27.78
N ARG A 5 5.40 8.07 -27.57
CA ARG A 5 4.97 8.57 -26.25
C ARG A 5 3.46 8.49 -26.01
N ASP A 6 2.68 8.17 -27.05
CA ASP A 6 1.20 8.10 -26.99
C ASP A 6 0.66 6.66 -26.90
N PHE A 7 1.52 5.72 -26.50
CA PHE A 7 1.15 4.30 -26.43
C PHE A 7 -0.01 4.02 -25.44
N LEU A 8 -0.11 4.82 -24.36
CA LEU A 8 -1.23 4.71 -23.40
C LEU A 8 -2.58 4.95 -24.05
N GLY A 9 -2.62 5.80 -25.07
CA GLY A 9 -3.82 6.13 -25.82
C GLY A 9 -4.07 5.30 -27.08
N LYS A 10 -3.13 4.45 -27.52
CA LYS A 10 -3.18 3.74 -28.81
C LYS A 10 -3.08 2.23 -28.74
N GLU A 11 -2.21 1.68 -27.88
CA GLU A 11 -2.02 0.23 -27.77
C GLU A 11 -3.29 -0.51 -27.32
N PRO A 12 -3.48 -1.79 -27.74
CA PRO A 12 -4.59 -2.62 -27.26
C PRO A 12 -4.59 -2.74 -25.74
N LEU A 13 -5.75 -2.54 -25.10
CA LEU A 13 -5.89 -2.43 -23.64
C LEU A 13 -5.39 -3.67 -22.90
N GLY A 14 -5.63 -4.88 -23.42
CA GLY A 14 -5.17 -6.11 -22.77
C GLY A 14 -3.66 -6.21 -22.72
N LYS A 15 -2.98 -5.94 -23.84
CA LYS A 15 -1.51 -5.93 -23.93
C LYS A 15 -0.93 -4.83 -23.03
N LEU A 16 -1.56 -3.66 -23.03
CA LEU A 16 -1.14 -2.50 -22.25
C LEU A 16 -1.26 -2.77 -20.74
N LEU A 17 -2.40 -3.36 -20.30
CA LEU A 17 -2.59 -3.74 -18.90
C LEU A 17 -1.54 -4.75 -18.45
N LEU A 18 -1.28 -5.80 -19.21
CA LEU A 18 -0.24 -6.78 -18.88
C LEU A 18 1.15 -6.14 -18.82
N ARG A 19 1.48 -5.30 -19.79
CA ARG A 19 2.77 -4.58 -19.83
C ARG A 19 3.02 -3.71 -18.58
N LEU A 20 1.96 -3.14 -18.01
CA LEU A 20 2.05 -2.26 -16.83
C LEU A 20 1.80 -3.01 -15.52
N ALA A 21 0.81 -3.92 -15.50
CA ALA A 21 0.45 -4.63 -14.26
C ALA A 21 1.48 -5.69 -13.86
N VAL A 22 2.09 -6.41 -14.79
CA VAL A 22 3.09 -7.43 -14.43
C VAL A 22 4.28 -6.84 -13.66
N PRO A 23 4.92 -5.73 -14.12
CA PRO A 23 5.98 -5.12 -13.34
C PRO A 23 5.51 -4.54 -12.00
N THR A 24 4.32 -3.96 -11.91
CA THR A 24 3.81 -3.41 -10.65
C THR A 24 3.46 -4.51 -9.65
N VAL A 25 2.87 -5.62 -10.08
CA VAL A 25 2.65 -6.80 -9.24
C VAL A 25 3.99 -7.39 -8.78
N ALA A 26 4.95 -7.55 -9.69
CA ALA A 26 6.29 -8.02 -9.35
C ALA A 26 6.96 -7.12 -8.31
N ALA A 27 6.85 -5.80 -8.44
CA ALA A 27 7.38 -4.84 -7.47
C ALA A 27 6.79 -5.04 -6.06
N GLN A 28 5.47 -5.27 -5.96
CA GLN A 28 4.81 -5.54 -4.68
C GLN A 28 5.32 -6.84 -4.03
N LEU A 29 5.45 -7.90 -4.82
CA LEU A 29 5.97 -9.19 -4.33
C LEU A 29 7.44 -9.09 -3.90
N ILE A 30 8.28 -8.40 -4.67
CA ILE A 30 9.69 -8.17 -4.34
C ILE A 30 9.79 -7.38 -3.03
N ASN A 31 8.99 -6.34 -2.88
CA ASN A 31 8.94 -5.51 -1.67
C ASN A 31 8.58 -6.35 -0.43
N MET A 32 7.61 -7.25 -0.55
CA MET A 32 7.25 -8.15 0.54
C MET A 32 8.37 -9.13 0.87
N LEU A 33 8.97 -9.75 -0.16
CA LEU A 33 10.03 -10.74 0.04
C LEU A 33 11.24 -10.15 0.77
N TYR A 34 11.69 -8.98 0.37
CA TYR A 34 12.84 -8.38 1.04
C TYR A 34 12.54 -8.00 2.50
N ASN A 35 11.31 -7.56 2.82
CA ASN A 35 10.90 -7.30 4.20
C ASN A 35 10.92 -8.57 5.07
N ILE A 36 10.58 -9.72 4.49
CA ILE A 36 10.68 -11.02 5.17
C ILE A 36 12.14 -11.38 5.44
N VAL A 37 13.00 -11.23 4.43
CA VAL A 37 14.44 -11.54 4.54
C VAL A 37 15.12 -10.65 5.58
N ASP A 38 14.84 -9.35 5.58
CA ASP A 38 15.37 -8.41 6.58
C ASP A 38 15.01 -8.85 8.01
N ARG A 39 13.75 -9.25 8.25
CA ARG A 39 13.31 -9.76 9.55
C ARG A 39 14.00 -11.07 9.95
N ILE A 40 14.26 -11.96 8.97
CA ILE A 40 15.01 -13.19 9.21
C ILE A 40 16.44 -12.84 9.70
N TYR A 41 17.13 -11.93 9.05
CA TYR A 41 18.46 -11.50 9.48
C TYR A 41 18.46 -10.88 10.87
N ILE A 42 17.50 -9.97 11.16
CA ILE A 42 17.37 -9.35 12.49
C ILE A 42 17.12 -10.42 13.57
N GLY A 43 16.24 -11.39 13.30
CA GLY A 43 15.92 -12.47 14.23
C GLY A 43 17.10 -13.43 14.52
N HIS A 44 18.11 -13.46 13.65
CA HIS A 44 19.31 -14.29 13.80
C HIS A 44 20.52 -13.54 14.39
N ILE A 45 20.34 -12.29 14.85
CA ILE A 45 21.42 -11.58 15.57
C ILE A 45 21.79 -12.38 16.83
N PRO A 46 23.09 -12.73 17.01
CA PRO A 46 23.50 -13.52 18.17
C PRO A 46 23.09 -12.89 19.50
N GLU A 47 22.65 -13.73 20.43
CA GLU A 47 22.24 -13.40 21.82
C GLU A 47 20.98 -12.54 21.95
N VAL A 48 20.69 -11.64 21.01
CA VAL A 48 19.61 -10.62 21.14
C VAL A 48 18.55 -10.70 20.05
N GLY A 49 18.64 -11.64 19.11
CA GLY A 49 17.78 -11.69 17.91
C GLY A 49 16.28 -11.60 18.19
N ALA A 50 15.78 -12.34 19.19
CA ALA A 50 14.36 -12.28 19.55
C ALA A 50 13.92 -10.91 20.10
N LEU A 51 14.74 -10.29 20.97
CA LEU A 51 14.47 -8.95 21.50
C LEU A 51 14.61 -7.87 20.42
N ALA A 52 15.62 -8.01 19.57
CA ALA A 52 15.87 -7.12 18.42
C ALA A 52 14.70 -7.18 17.44
N LEU A 53 14.25 -8.36 17.07
CA LEU A 53 13.12 -8.55 16.16
C LEU A 53 11.83 -7.95 16.74
N THR A 54 11.59 -8.15 18.03
CA THR A 54 10.43 -7.56 18.74
C THR A 54 10.54 -6.03 18.76
N GLY A 55 11.71 -5.48 19.11
CA GLY A 55 11.95 -4.04 19.14
C GLY A 55 11.76 -3.37 17.77
N VAL A 56 12.27 -3.97 16.71
CA VAL A 56 12.04 -3.50 15.32
C VAL A 56 10.59 -3.70 14.90
N GLY A 57 9.94 -4.77 15.36
CA GLY A 57 8.51 -5.00 15.13
C GLY A 57 7.62 -3.87 15.63
N VAL A 58 7.94 -3.30 16.80
CA VAL A 58 7.22 -2.13 17.36
C VAL A 58 7.44 -0.86 16.54
N CYS A 59 8.49 -0.79 15.71
CA CYS A 59 8.71 0.34 14.79
C CYS A 59 7.77 0.31 13.57
N MET A 60 7.17 -0.84 13.25
CA MET A 60 6.36 -1.01 12.04
C MET A 60 5.21 -0.01 11.87
N PRO A 61 4.43 0.33 12.90
CA PRO A 61 3.40 1.37 12.77
C PRO A 61 3.96 2.73 12.33
N LEU A 62 5.12 3.13 12.85
CA LEU A 62 5.79 4.37 12.46
C LEU A 62 6.27 4.33 11.01
N ILE A 63 6.85 3.20 10.58
CA ILE A 63 7.30 2.98 9.19
C ILE A 63 6.10 3.03 8.23
N LEU A 64 4.96 2.44 8.62
CA LEU A 64 3.73 2.49 7.83
C LEU A 64 3.17 3.91 7.72
N ILE A 65 3.24 4.71 8.79
CA ILE A 65 2.84 6.12 8.76
C ILE A 65 3.73 6.91 7.79
N VAL A 66 5.04 6.71 7.84
CA VAL A 66 5.98 7.34 6.88
C VAL A 66 5.60 6.97 5.44
N SER A 67 5.33 5.69 5.18
CA SER A 67 4.90 5.21 3.86
C SER A 67 3.54 5.78 3.44
N ALA A 68 2.61 5.94 4.39
CA ALA A 68 1.29 6.53 4.14
C ALA A 68 1.39 7.99 3.69
N PHE A 69 2.31 8.78 4.24
CA PHE A 69 2.57 10.14 3.78
C PHE A 69 3.18 10.18 2.37
N ALA A 70 4.08 9.25 2.05
CA ALA A 70 4.59 9.14 0.69
C ALA A 70 3.47 8.79 -0.30
N ALA A 71 2.60 7.84 0.07
CA ALA A 71 1.45 7.45 -0.72
C ALA A 71 0.40 8.56 -0.85
N LEU A 72 0.20 9.37 0.19
CA LEU A 72 -0.68 10.54 0.18
C LEU A 72 -0.34 11.48 -0.98
N VAL A 73 0.92 11.84 -1.11
CA VAL A 73 1.37 12.76 -2.16
C VAL A 73 1.49 12.05 -3.52
N GLY A 74 2.05 10.84 -3.54
CA GLY A 74 2.27 10.07 -4.77
C GLY A 74 0.96 9.68 -5.45
N ASN A 75 0.05 9.02 -4.72
CA ASN A 75 -1.27 8.64 -5.27
C ASN A 75 -2.21 9.83 -5.46
N GLY A 76 -1.98 10.95 -4.77
CA GLY A 76 -2.74 12.17 -4.99
C GLY A 76 -2.31 12.92 -6.25
N GLY A 77 -1.02 12.94 -6.55
CA GLY A 77 -0.45 13.70 -7.66
C GLY A 77 -0.35 12.93 -8.97
N ALA A 78 0.07 11.67 -8.94
CA ALA A 78 0.36 10.88 -10.13
C ALA A 78 -0.84 10.70 -11.09
N PRO A 79 -2.07 10.37 -10.62
CA PRO A 79 -3.24 10.32 -11.50
C PRO A 79 -3.54 11.67 -12.14
N ARG A 80 -3.41 12.75 -11.38
CA ARG A 80 -3.65 14.12 -11.88
C ARG A 80 -2.66 14.50 -12.96
N ALA A 81 -1.38 14.17 -12.76
CA ALA A 81 -0.35 14.39 -13.79
C ALA A 81 -0.62 13.56 -15.05
N SER A 82 -1.08 12.30 -14.90
CA SER A 82 -1.45 11.44 -16.02
C SER A 82 -2.67 11.98 -16.79
N ILE A 83 -3.68 12.52 -16.08
CA ILE A 83 -4.83 13.20 -16.69
C ILE A 83 -4.37 14.44 -17.48
N ALA A 84 -3.49 15.27 -16.92
CA ALA A 84 -2.94 16.44 -17.61
C ALA A 84 -2.16 16.04 -18.86
N LEU A 85 -1.36 14.97 -18.79
CA LEU A 85 -0.68 14.40 -19.97
C LEU A 85 -1.67 13.96 -21.04
N GLY A 86 -2.76 13.30 -20.66
CA GLY A 86 -3.82 12.88 -21.57
C GLY A 86 -4.50 14.06 -22.28
N LYS A 87 -4.64 15.20 -21.60
CA LYS A 87 -5.14 16.46 -22.16
C LYS A 87 -4.14 17.14 -23.11
N GLY A 88 -2.90 16.65 -23.19
CA GLY A 88 -1.82 17.29 -23.92
C GLY A 88 -1.13 18.43 -23.15
N ASP A 89 -1.55 18.69 -21.91
CA ASP A 89 -0.98 19.74 -21.05
C ASP A 89 0.20 19.20 -20.23
N LYS A 90 1.33 19.07 -20.93
CA LYS A 90 2.57 18.60 -20.32
C LYS A 90 3.11 19.58 -19.27
N ASP A 91 2.91 20.87 -19.47
CA ASP A 91 3.39 21.91 -18.55
C ASP A 91 2.70 21.78 -17.18
N GLU A 92 1.37 21.63 -17.16
CA GLU A 92 0.63 21.40 -15.90
C GLU A 92 1.02 20.06 -15.26
N ALA A 93 1.24 19.02 -16.05
CA ALA A 93 1.70 17.72 -15.52
C ALA A 93 3.09 17.82 -14.85
N GLU A 94 4.03 18.56 -15.44
CA GLU A 94 5.35 18.81 -14.85
C GLU A 94 5.27 19.72 -13.61
N LYS A 95 4.33 20.67 -13.57
CA LYS A 95 4.06 21.50 -12.38
C LYS A 95 3.48 20.69 -11.22
N ILE A 96 2.59 19.73 -11.50
CA ILE A 96 2.06 18.80 -10.49
C ILE A 96 3.21 17.94 -9.94
N LEU A 97 4.05 17.36 -10.79
CA LEU A 97 5.22 16.58 -10.40
C LEU A 97 6.17 17.40 -9.52
N GLY A 98 6.54 18.62 -9.94
CA GLY A 98 7.43 19.49 -9.19
C GLY A 98 6.85 19.91 -7.82
N THR A 99 5.56 20.23 -7.76
CA THR A 99 4.85 20.51 -6.50
C THR A 99 4.89 19.30 -5.57
N CYS A 100 4.61 18.09 -6.07
CA CYS A 100 4.64 16.87 -5.27
C CYS A 100 6.05 16.53 -4.80
N PHE A 101 7.07 16.75 -5.62
CA PHE A 101 8.47 16.59 -5.22
C PHE A 101 8.82 17.50 -4.03
N SER A 102 8.45 18.79 -4.09
CA SER A 102 8.65 19.72 -2.98
C SER A 102 7.85 19.33 -1.73
N MET A 103 6.61 18.85 -1.91
CA MET A 103 5.80 18.33 -0.78
C MET A 103 6.47 17.14 -0.10
N GLN A 104 7.02 16.19 -0.87
CA GLN A 104 7.73 15.02 -0.32
C GLN A 104 8.96 15.45 0.50
N ILE A 105 9.74 16.41 0.01
CA ILE A 105 10.88 16.96 0.75
C ILE A 105 10.42 17.61 2.06
N LEU A 106 9.40 18.48 2.00
CA LEU A 106 8.90 19.17 3.18
C LEU A 106 8.35 18.17 4.23
N ILE A 107 7.55 17.23 3.80
CA ILE A 107 6.99 16.18 4.66
C ILE A 107 8.10 15.33 5.27
N SER A 108 9.12 14.96 4.48
CA SER A 108 10.25 14.18 4.99
C SER A 108 11.02 14.91 6.07
N LEU A 109 11.25 16.21 5.93
CA LEU A 109 11.93 17.02 6.93
C LEU A 109 11.11 17.11 8.24
N VAL A 110 9.79 17.32 8.11
CA VAL A 110 8.89 17.34 9.27
C VAL A 110 8.86 15.96 9.96
N LEU A 111 8.70 14.89 9.20
CA LEU A 111 8.69 13.54 9.74
C LEU A 111 10.02 13.18 10.41
N THR A 112 11.16 13.54 9.80
CA THR A 112 12.48 13.34 10.40
C THR A 112 12.58 14.04 11.74
N ALA A 113 12.19 15.33 11.82
CA ALA A 113 12.22 16.08 13.06
C ALA A 113 11.30 15.47 14.13
N VAL A 114 10.06 15.14 13.77
CA VAL A 114 9.09 14.52 14.69
C VAL A 114 9.59 13.17 15.20
N LEU A 115 10.08 12.31 14.30
CA LEU A 115 10.57 10.99 14.67
C LEU A 115 11.83 11.05 15.51
N LEU A 116 12.79 11.93 15.22
CA LEU A 116 14.00 12.07 16.03
C LEU A 116 13.71 12.57 17.44
N LEU A 117 12.71 13.48 17.58
CA LEU A 117 12.37 14.08 18.89
C LEU A 117 11.50 13.16 19.76
N TRP A 118 10.58 12.40 19.15
CA TRP A 118 9.54 11.66 19.89
C TRP A 118 9.46 10.16 19.60
N ASN A 119 10.41 9.55 18.87
CA ASN A 119 10.32 8.13 18.54
C ASN A 119 10.20 7.24 19.79
N ARG A 120 10.95 7.53 20.85
CA ARG A 120 10.88 6.78 22.10
C ARG A 120 9.46 6.80 22.71
N ASN A 121 8.82 7.97 22.72
CA ASN A 121 7.47 8.13 23.25
C ASN A 121 6.46 7.34 22.39
N PHE A 122 6.58 7.41 21.07
CA PHE A 122 5.73 6.65 20.17
C PHE A 122 5.93 5.15 20.32
N LEU A 123 7.17 4.67 20.41
CA LEU A 123 7.46 3.26 20.58
C LEU A 123 6.91 2.72 21.90
N LEU A 124 7.03 3.47 22.99
CA LEU A 124 6.40 3.12 24.27
C LEU A 124 4.87 3.06 24.15
N ALA A 125 4.27 4.03 23.47
CA ALA A 125 2.82 4.04 23.22
C ALA A 125 2.35 2.86 22.35
N PHE A 126 3.21 2.37 21.44
CA PHE A 126 2.93 1.20 20.61
C PHE A 126 3.31 -0.14 21.26
N GLY A 127 3.72 -0.13 22.52
CA GLY A 127 3.90 -1.35 23.31
C GLY A 127 5.34 -1.86 23.42
N ALA A 128 6.35 -1.02 23.19
CA ALA A 128 7.72 -1.37 23.50
C ALA A 128 7.90 -1.57 25.02
N SER A 129 8.55 -2.64 25.42
CA SER A 129 8.93 -2.93 26.79
C SER A 129 10.29 -2.33 27.13
N GLU A 130 10.66 -2.30 28.43
CA GLU A 130 11.99 -1.86 28.88
C GLU A 130 13.12 -2.65 28.21
N ASN A 131 12.88 -3.93 27.89
CA ASN A 131 13.88 -4.80 27.27
C ASN A 131 14.00 -4.59 25.74
N THR A 132 12.98 -4.05 25.08
CA THR A 132 12.92 -3.93 23.61
C THR A 132 13.05 -2.49 23.12
N ILE A 133 12.81 -1.50 23.98
CA ILE A 133 12.77 -0.08 23.60
C ILE A 133 14.08 0.42 23.00
N GLU A 134 15.23 0.00 23.51
CA GLU A 134 16.54 0.47 23.04
C GLU A 134 16.85 -0.03 21.62
N TYR A 135 16.39 -1.24 21.27
CA TYR A 135 16.50 -1.77 19.90
C TYR A 135 15.63 -0.97 18.93
N GLY A 136 14.38 -0.67 19.33
CA GLY A 136 13.47 0.14 18.54
C GLY A 136 13.98 1.57 18.32
N VAL A 137 14.44 2.23 19.39
CA VAL A 137 15.00 3.59 19.32
C VAL A 137 16.26 3.64 18.46
N SER A 138 17.15 2.65 18.61
CA SER A 138 18.37 2.56 17.80
C SER A 138 18.07 2.40 16.31
N TYR A 139 17.07 1.59 15.96
CA TYR A 139 16.59 1.44 14.60
C TYR A 139 15.97 2.74 14.08
N MET A 140 15.02 3.32 14.82
CA MET A 140 14.27 4.50 14.40
C MET A 140 15.12 5.76 14.27
N ASN A 141 16.14 5.93 15.09
CA ASN A 141 17.06 7.07 14.97
C ASN A 141 17.75 7.09 13.62
N ILE A 142 18.23 5.94 13.15
CA ILE A 142 18.87 5.81 11.85
C ILE A 142 17.83 5.90 10.73
N TYR A 143 16.71 5.16 10.85
CA TYR A 143 15.63 5.19 9.86
C TYR A 143 15.06 6.60 9.64
N SER A 144 14.91 7.38 10.71
CA SER A 144 14.37 8.74 10.65
C SER A 144 15.23 9.67 9.80
N VAL A 145 16.55 9.56 9.87
CA VAL A 145 17.47 10.33 9.00
C VAL A 145 17.29 9.95 7.53
N GLY A 146 16.99 8.69 7.26
CA GLY A 146 16.76 8.19 5.90
C GLY A 146 15.33 8.37 5.38
N THR A 147 14.44 8.95 6.15
CA THR A 147 13.02 9.16 5.76
C THR A 147 12.88 9.91 4.44
N ILE A 148 13.80 10.84 4.13
CA ILE A 148 13.81 11.56 2.84
C ILE A 148 13.96 10.60 1.65
N PHE A 149 14.81 9.60 1.76
CA PHE A 149 15.00 8.61 0.69
C PHE A 149 13.73 7.77 0.51
N VAL A 150 13.10 7.36 1.61
CA VAL A 150 11.84 6.60 1.60
C VAL A 150 10.74 7.42 0.94
N GLN A 151 10.56 8.68 1.36
CA GLN A 151 9.54 9.59 0.82
C GLN A 151 9.73 9.80 -0.68
N LEU A 152 10.94 10.13 -1.12
CA LEU A 152 11.23 10.40 -2.52
C LEU A 152 11.14 9.13 -3.38
N THR A 153 11.64 7.98 -2.88
CA THR A 153 11.55 6.72 -3.62
C THR A 153 10.10 6.30 -3.83
N LEU A 154 9.32 6.19 -2.76
CA LEU A 154 7.93 5.75 -2.84
C LEU A 154 7.05 6.77 -3.56
N GLY A 155 7.12 8.04 -3.16
CA GLY A 155 6.25 9.07 -3.69
C GLY A 155 6.50 9.38 -5.17
N MET A 156 7.76 9.43 -5.58
CA MET A 156 8.11 9.74 -6.98
C MET A 156 7.98 8.54 -7.91
N ASN A 157 8.06 7.31 -7.39
CA ASN A 157 7.85 6.10 -8.19
C ASN A 157 6.43 6.02 -8.79
N PHE A 158 5.43 6.55 -8.08
CA PHE A 158 4.07 6.65 -8.62
C PHE A 158 4.02 7.49 -9.92
N PHE A 159 4.82 8.54 -10.02
CA PHE A 159 4.91 9.36 -11.23
C PHE A 159 5.63 8.66 -12.38
N ILE A 160 6.58 7.79 -12.10
CA ILE A 160 7.24 6.95 -13.12
C ILE A 160 6.21 5.99 -13.71
N THR A 161 5.44 5.31 -12.86
CA THR A 161 4.39 4.37 -13.27
C THR A 161 3.25 5.08 -14.00
N ALA A 162 2.84 6.27 -13.53
CA ALA A 162 1.78 7.08 -14.14
C ALA A 162 2.09 7.54 -15.57
N GLN A 163 3.36 7.60 -15.94
CA GLN A 163 3.82 7.87 -17.31
C GLN A 163 3.86 6.60 -18.18
N GLY A 164 3.56 5.42 -17.61
CA GLY A 164 3.62 4.13 -18.30
C GLY A 164 4.98 3.42 -18.20
N PHE A 165 5.94 3.91 -17.42
CA PHE A 165 7.26 3.29 -17.23
C PHE A 165 7.29 2.31 -16.05
N ALA A 166 6.31 1.40 -15.97
CA ALA A 166 6.17 0.46 -14.86
C ALA A 166 7.41 -0.42 -14.64
N LYS A 167 8.12 -0.83 -15.71
CA LYS A 167 9.39 -1.57 -15.59
C LYS A 167 10.47 -0.75 -14.87
N THR A 168 10.57 0.54 -15.17
CA THR A 168 11.53 1.43 -14.50
C THR A 168 11.18 1.60 -13.03
N GLY A 169 9.90 1.68 -12.71
CA GLY A 169 9.40 1.68 -11.33
C GLY A 169 9.71 0.38 -10.59
N MET A 170 9.48 -0.77 -11.22
CA MET A 170 9.85 -2.07 -10.65
C MET A 170 11.36 -2.18 -10.39
N LEU A 171 12.20 -1.70 -11.31
CA LEU A 171 13.65 -1.74 -11.15
C LEU A 171 14.12 -0.93 -9.93
N SER A 172 13.47 0.17 -9.57
CA SER A 172 13.80 0.91 -8.35
C SER A 172 13.59 0.05 -7.10
N VAL A 173 12.50 -0.71 -7.05
CA VAL A 173 12.19 -1.64 -5.94
C VAL A 173 13.20 -2.79 -5.93
N LEU A 174 13.53 -3.34 -7.09
CA LEU A 174 14.50 -4.43 -7.22
C LEU A 174 15.91 -4.00 -6.76
N ILE A 175 16.35 -2.79 -7.14
CA ILE A 175 17.63 -2.23 -6.68
C ILE A 175 17.65 -2.12 -5.16
N GLY A 176 16.59 -1.57 -4.56
CA GLY A 176 16.46 -1.48 -3.11
C GLY A 176 16.47 -2.85 -2.44
N ALA A 177 15.69 -3.80 -2.94
CA ALA A 177 15.61 -5.15 -2.37
C ALA A 177 16.94 -5.90 -2.44
N ILE A 178 17.59 -5.94 -3.59
CA ILE A 178 18.89 -6.61 -3.74
C ILE A 178 19.95 -5.95 -2.86
N SER A 179 20.01 -4.62 -2.86
CA SER A 179 20.96 -3.88 -2.02
C SER A 179 20.74 -4.17 -0.54
N ASN A 180 19.52 -4.21 -0.07
CA ASN A 180 19.18 -4.51 1.31
C ASN A 180 19.58 -5.95 1.68
N ILE A 181 19.19 -6.95 0.88
CA ILE A 181 19.53 -8.37 1.11
C ILE A 181 21.05 -8.59 1.17
N VAL A 182 21.83 -7.84 0.39
CA VAL A 182 23.29 -7.94 0.40
C VAL A 182 23.91 -7.17 1.58
N LEU A 183 23.40 -5.97 1.88
CA LEU A 183 23.95 -5.11 2.93
C LEU A 183 23.60 -5.58 4.34
N ASP A 184 22.43 -6.19 4.54
CA ASP A 184 22.00 -6.68 5.85
C ASP A 184 23.04 -7.61 6.49
N PRO A 185 23.44 -8.75 5.88
CA PRO A 185 24.42 -9.64 6.50
C PRO A 185 25.79 -8.97 6.66
N VAL A 186 26.19 -8.09 5.76
CA VAL A 186 27.46 -7.38 5.83
C VAL A 186 27.49 -6.44 7.03
N LEU A 187 26.46 -5.62 7.21
CA LEU A 187 26.42 -4.63 8.29
C LEU A 187 26.01 -5.24 9.63
N ILE A 188 25.03 -6.18 9.63
CA ILE A 188 24.56 -6.82 10.87
C ILE A 188 25.65 -7.71 11.46
N PHE A 189 26.20 -8.64 10.67
CA PHE A 189 27.11 -9.67 11.13
C PHE A 189 28.58 -9.33 10.82
N GLY A 190 28.90 -8.85 9.61
CA GLY A 190 30.26 -8.55 9.20
C GLY A 190 30.86 -7.39 9.99
N PHE A 191 30.17 -6.30 10.12
CA PHE A 191 30.58 -5.13 10.92
C PHE A 191 30.08 -5.17 12.37
N HIS A 192 29.38 -6.22 12.77
CA HIS A 192 28.82 -6.40 14.13
C HIS A 192 27.93 -5.23 14.61
N MET A 193 27.23 -4.57 13.67
CA MET A 193 26.38 -3.42 14.01
C MET A 193 25.00 -3.81 14.55
N GLY A 194 24.60 -5.10 14.46
CA GLY A 194 23.33 -5.58 14.95
C GLY A 194 22.14 -4.81 14.34
N VAL A 195 21.19 -4.39 15.17
CA VAL A 195 19.99 -3.64 14.74
C VAL A 195 20.32 -2.33 14.01
N LYS A 196 21.38 -1.63 14.42
CA LYS A 196 21.86 -0.42 13.73
C LYS A 196 22.30 -0.73 12.30
N GLY A 197 22.90 -1.90 12.09
CA GLY A 197 23.30 -2.39 10.78
C GLY A 197 22.11 -2.62 9.86
N ALA A 198 21.03 -3.24 10.36
CA ALA A 198 19.79 -3.42 9.63
C ALA A 198 19.14 -2.08 9.21
N ALA A 199 19.06 -1.13 10.15
CA ALA A 199 18.54 0.21 9.84
C ALA A 199 19.40 0.93 8.78
N LEU A 200 20.72 0.85 8.90
CA LEU A 200 21.65 1.48 7.95
C LEU A 200 21.56 0.83 6.56
N ALA A 201 21.47 -0.51 6.49
CA ALA A 201 21.26 -1.24 5.25
C ALA A 201 19.97 -0.80 4.54
N THR A 202 18.89 -0.67 5.29
CA THR A 202 17.60 -0.18 4.78
C THR A 202 17.74 1.22 4.19
N ILE A 203 18.38 2.15 4.89
CA ILE A 203 18.55 3.53 4.42
C ILE A 203 19.44 3.61 3.19
N ILE A 204 20.55 2.91 3.17
CA ILE A 204 21.46 2.89 2.01
C ILE A 204 20.72 2.33 0.79
N SER A 205 19.97 1.26 0.98
CA SER A 205 19.17 0.64 -0.09
C SER A 205 18.08 1.57 -0.62
N GLN A 206 17.39 2.28 0.25
CA GLN A 206 16.42 3.32 -0.14
C GLN A 206 17.12 4.50 -0.83
N GLY A 207 18.32 4.87 -0.40
CA GLY A 207 19.15 5.88 -1.06
C GLY A 207 19.51 5.50 -2.50
N LEU A 208 19.91 4.26 -2.73
CA LEU A 208 20.21 3.74 -4.08
C LEU A 208 18.95 3.72 -4.97
N SER A 209 17.81 3.29 -4.43
CA SER A 209 16.54 3.37 -5.13
C SER A 209 16.15 4.82 -5.43
N CYS A 210 16.37 5.73 -4.49
CA CYS A 210 16.11 7.15 -4.66
C CYS A 210 16.96 7.76 -5.79
N ILE A 211 18.24 7.43 -5.83
CA ILE A 211 19.14 7.86 -6.92
C ILE A 211 18.61 7.37 -8.28
N TRP A 212 18.17 6.11 -8.37
CA TRP A 212 17.58 5.57 -9.59
C TRP A 212 16.33 6.34 -10.02
N VAL A 213 15.39 6.53 -9.12
CA VAL A 213 14.12 7.24 -9.36
C VAL A 213 14.38 8.69 -9.81
N LEU A 214 15.24 9.41 -9.08
CA LEU A 214 15.55 10.81 -9.38
C LEU A 214 16.36 10.93 -10.68
N SER A 215 17.33 10.06 -10.93
CA SER A 215 18.10 10.02 -12.18
C SER A 215 17.18 9.85 -13.39
N PHE A 216 16.13 9.04 -13.26
CA PHE A 216 15.13 8.89 -14.30
C PHE A 216 14.32 10.17 -14.50
N LEU A 217 13.76 10.74 -13.40
CA LEU A 217 12.88 11.92 -13.47
C LEU A 217 13.60 13.23 -13.83
N PHE A 218 14.90 13.35 -13.56
CA PHE A 218 15.73 14.45 -14.04
C PHE A 218 16.31 14.19 -15.45
N GLY A 219 16.29 12.93 -15.89
CA GLY A 219 16.91 12.48 -17.13
C GLY A 219 16.16 12.87 -18.41
N LYS A 220 16.67 12.37 -19.54
CA LYS A 220 16.10 12.65 -20.89
C LYS A 220 15.07 11.60 -21.33
N LYS A 221 15.01 10.45 -20.67
CA LYS A 221 14.13 9.32 -21.04
C LYS A 221 12.71 9.47 -20.51
N THR A 222 12.52 10.24 -19.45
CA THR A 222 11.19 10.50 -18.86
C THR A 222 10.36 11.45 -19.74
N THR A 223 9.04 11.29 -19.70
CA THR A 223 8.10 12.22 -20.34
C THR A 223 7.94 13.48 -19.52
N LEU A 224 7.81 13.34 -18.18
CA LEU A 224 7.70 14.45 -17.24
C LEU A 224 9.02 14.61 -16.49
N ARG A 225 9.54 15.83 -16.47
CA ARG A 225 10.80 16.15 -15.78
C ARG A 225 10.55 16.98 -14.54
N ILE A 226 11.35 16.72 -13.52
CA ILE A 226 11.44 17.62 -12.37
C ILE A 226 12.27 18.85 -12.79
N ARG A 227 11.64 20.02 -12.70
CA ARG A 227 12.28 21.31 -13.02
C ARG A 227 12.18 22.23 -11.83
N ARG A 228 13.23 22.97 -11.52
CA ARG A 228 13.29 23.91 -10.38
C ARG A 228 12.17 24.95 -10.43
N GLU A 229 11.85 25.47 -11.60
CA GLU A 229 10.78 26.44 -11.84
C GLU A 229 9.39 25.93 -11.44
N ASN A 230 9.19 24.61 -11.47
CA ASN A 230 7.93 23.93 -11.18
C ASN A 230 7.78 23.47 -9.71
N MET A 231 8.79 23.72 -8.86
CA MET A 231 8.80 23.27 -7.46
C MET A 231 8.00 24.16 -6.51
N LYS A 232 7.26 25.13 -7.02
CA LYS A 232 6.49 26.07 -6.20
C LYS A 232 5.26 25.38 -5.59
N LEU A 233 5.10 25.53 -4.27
CA LEU A 233 3.95 25.04 -3.53
C LEU A 233 2.76 25.99 -3.73
N LYS A 234 1.96 25.77 -4.77
CA LYS A 234 0.72 26.51 -5.00
C LYS A 234 -0.48 25.77 -4.43
N ARG A 235 -1.34 26.48 -3.70
CA ARG A 235 -2.55 25.93 -3.09
C ARG A 235 -3.44 25.18 -4.09
N GLU A 236 -3.53 25.69 -5.31
CA GLU A 236 -4.30 25.10 -6.43
C GLU A 236 -3.84 23.67 -6.81
N ARG A 237 -2.59 23.30 -6.52
CA ARG A 237 -2.04 21.97 -6.78
C ARG A 237 -1.91 21.14 -5.52
N VAL A 238 -1.55 21.76 -4.40
CA VAL A 238 -1.37 21.08 -3.11
C VAL A 238 -2.70 20.52 -2.61
N LEU A 239 -3.75 21.33 -2.50
CA LEU A 239 -5.03 20.89 -1.94
C LEU A 239 -5.70 19.75 -2.72
N PRO A 240 -5.82 19.80 -4.06
CA PRO A 240 -6.39 18.66 -4.80
C PRO A 240 -5.53 17.40 -4.72
N THR A 241 -4.20 17.53 -4.61
CA THR A 241 -3.30 16.40 -4.40
C THR A 241 -3.56 15.74 -3.04
N LEU A 242 -3.59 16.53 -1.97
CA LEU A 242 -3.89 16.03 -0.63
C LEU A 242 -5.30 15.44 -0.56
N ALA A 243 -6.27 16.08 -1.17
CA ALA A 243 -7.65 15.60 -1.21
C ALA A 243 -7.76 14.22 -1.89
N LEU A 244 -7.09 14.01 -3.03
CA LEU A 244 -7.14 12.73 -3.73
C LEU A 244 -6.36 11.64 -2.99
N GLY A 245 -5.18 11.98 -2.47
CA GLY A 245 -4.32 11.05 -1.75
C GLY A 245 -4.83 10.67 -0.36
N SER A 246 -5.68 11.51 0.25
CA SER A 246 -6.20 11.27 1.61
C SER A 246 -6.99 9.96 1.73
N SER A 247 -7.60 9.46 0.66
CA SER A 247 -8.27 8.16 0.68
C SER A 247 -7.29 7.00 0.95
N VAL A 248 -6.12 7.02 0.31
CA VAL A 248 -5.07 6.01 0.54
C VAL A 248 -4.46 6.17 1.92
N PHE A 249 -4.22 7.41 2.34
CA PHE A 249 -3.72 7.70 3.68
C PHE A 249 -4.67 7.17 4.77
N VAL A 250 -5.98 7.42 4.63
CA VAL A 250 -7.00 6.90 5.54
C VAL A 250 -7.03 5.38 5.52
N MET A 251 -6.96 4.75 4.34
CA MET A 251 -6.94 3.29 4.23
C MET A 251 -5.73 2.68 4.95
N GLN A 252 -4.54 3.20 4.74
CA GLN A 252 -3.32 2.68 5.38
C GLN A 252 -3.27 2.96 6.88
N SER A 253 -3.62 4.17 7.30
CA SER A 253 -3.60 4.55 8.72
C SER A 253 -4.68 3.82 9.55
N SER A 254 -5.81 3.48 8.93
CA SER A 254 -6.90 2.76 9.62
C SER A 254 -6.55 1.32 9.97
N GLU A 255 -5.60 0.68 9.30
CA GLU A 255 -5.24 -0.72 9.55
C GLU A 255 -4.80 -0.96 10.99
N SER A 256 -4.02 -0.04 11.57
CA SER A 256 -3.60 -0.14 12.97
C SER A 256 -4.78 -0.04 13.95
N ILE A 257 -5.72 0.86 13.68
CA ILE A 257 -6.94 1.04 14.51
C ILE A 257 -7.80 -0.20 14.44
N ILE A 258 -7.99 -0.75 13.25
CA ILE A 258 -8.77 -1.98 13.01
C ILE A 258 -8.13 -3.17 13.71
N ALA A 259 -6.81 -3.32 13.65
CA ALA A 259 -6.08 -4.38 14.34
C ALA A 259 -6.29 -4.31 15.87
N ILE A 260 -6.26 -3.11 16.45
CA ILE A 260 -6.54 -2.89 17.87
C ILE A 260 -7.98 -3.30 18.22
N CYS A 261 -8.96 -2.89 17.40
CA CYS A 261 -10.37 -3.24 17.61
C CYS A 261 -10.61 -4.76 17.53
N PHE A 262 -10.05 -5.43 16.52
CA PHE A 262 -10.13 -6.89 16.40
C PHE A 262 -9.49 -7.58 17.60
N ASN A 263 -8.26 -7.21 17.95
CA ASN A 263 -7.53 -7.84 19.07
C ASN A 263 -8.26 -7.65 20.39
N ALA A 264 -8.79 -6.46 20.68
CA ALA A 264 -9.56 -6.19 21.89
C ALA A 264 -10.83 -7.06 21.96
N SER A 265 -11.58 -7.17 20.87
CA SER A 265 -12.79 -7.97 20.81
C SER A 265 -12.48 -9.48 20.86
N LEU A 266 -11.49 -9.94 20.09
CA LEU A 266 -11.09 -11.35 20.06
C LEU A 266 -10.49 -11.83 21.38
N LEU A 267 -9.69 -11.01 22.06
CA LEU A 267 -9.15 -11.34 23.37
C LEU A 267 -10.28 -11.57 24.40
N LYS A 268 -11.31 -10.70 24.33
CA LYS A 268 -12.47 -10.78 25.22
C LYS A 268 -13.29 -12.06 25.03
N TYR A 269 -13.51 -12.51 23.79
CA TYR A 269 -14.43 -13.60 23.47
C TYR A 269 -13.76 -14.92 23.13
N GLY A 270 -12.51 -14.91 22.69
CA GLY A 270 -11.80 -16.09 22.20
C GLY A 270 -10.41 -16.31 22.82
N GLY A 271 -9.92 -15.36 23.64
CA GLY A 271 -8.61 -15.46 24.27
C GLY A 271 -7.44 -15.41 23.29
N ASP A 272 -6.28 -15.86 23.75
CA ASP A 272 -5.01 -15.76 23.01
C ASP A 272 -5.00 -16.53 21.70
N ILE A 273 -5.72 -17.66 21.62
CA ILE A 273 -5.80 -18.47 20.41
C ILE A 273 -6.50 -17.70 19.27
N ALA A 274 -7.54 -16.93 19.59
CA ALA A 274 -8.25 -16.11 18.62
C ALA A 274 -7.39 -14.94 18.14
N VAL A 275 -6.65 -14.28 19.03
CA VAL A 275 -5.71 -13.21 18.66
C VAL A 275 -4.56 -13.77 17.80
N GLY A 276 -4.04 -14.94 18.16
CA GLY A 276 -3.02 -15.64 17.38
C GLY A 276 -3.52 -16.00 15.97
N ALA A 277 -4.73 -16.54 15.87
CA ALA A 277 -5.37 -16.80 14.57
C ALA A 277 -5.54 -15.51 13.76
N MET A 278 -5.97 -14.39 14.37
CA MET A 278 -6.11 -13.10 13.65
C MET A 278 -4.81 -12.62 13.05
N THR A 279 -3.68 -12.84 13.71
CA THR A 279 -2.35 -12.50 13.15
C THR A 279 -2.08 -13.29 11.86
N ILE A 280 -2.48 -14.56 11.82
CA ILE A 280 -2.36 -15.38 10.60
C ILE A 280 -3.32 -14.87 9.50
N LEU A 281 -4.58 -14.63 9.88
CA LEU A 281 -5.59 -14.13 8.93
C LEU A 281 -5.19 -12.82 8.28
N THR A 282 -4.70 -11.86 9.06
CA THR A 282 -4.22 -10.56 8.53
C THR A 282 -3.00 -10.73 7.63
N SER A 283 -2.09 -11.64 7.94
CA SER A 283 -0.94 -11.94 7.10
C SER A 283 -1.36 -12.55 5.75
N VAL A 284 -2.29 -13.50 5.76
CA VAL A 284 -2.87 -14.07 4.53
C VAL A 284 -3.58 -12.98 3.71
N MET A 285 -4.36 -12.12 4.35
CA MET A 285 -5.06 -11.02 3.68
C MET A 285 -4.10 -10.01 3.06
N GLN A 286 -3.04 -9.62 3.76
CA GLN A 286 -2.01 -8.72 3.21
C GLN A 286 -1.37 -9.33 1.97
N PHE A 287 -0.98 -10.61 2.03
CA PHE A 287 -0.43 -11.31 0.87
C PHE A 287 -1.40 -11.34 -0.31
N ALA A 288 -2.67 -11.61 -0.01
CA ALA A 288 -3.74 -11.63 -1.00
C ALA A 288 -3.96 -10.28 -1.70
N MET A 289 -3.74 -9.16 -0.99
CA MET A 289 -3.98 -7.82 -1.52
C MET A 289 -2.87 -7.33 -2.48
N LEU A 290 -1.65 -7.84 -2.37
CA LEU A 290 -0.52 -7.33 -3.16
C LEU A 290 -0.74 -7.40 -4.68
N PRO A 291 -1.19 -8.53 -5.27
CA PRO A 291 -1.46 -8.58 -6.70
C PRO A 291 -2.61 -7.66 -7.14
N LEU A 292 -3.65 -7.50 -6.31
CA LEU A 292 -4.75 -6.56 -6.59
C LEU A 292 -4.28 -5.11 -6.62
N GLN A 293 -3.43 -4.73 -5.67
CA GLN A 293 -2.81 -3.41 -5.63
C GLN A 293 -1.91 -3.16 -6.84
N GLY A 294 -1.06 -4.14 -7.18
CA GLY A 294 -0.19 -4.06 -8.35
C GLY A 294 -0.99 -3.96 -9.66
N LEU A 295 -2.07 -4.73 -9.79
CA LEU A 295 -2.97 -4.69 -10.93
C LEU A 295 -3.62 -3.31 -11.09
N GLY A 296 -4.08 -2.73 -9.99
CA GLY A 296 -4.66 -1.38 -9.97
C GLY A 296 -3.64 -0.29 -10.30
N GLN A 297 -2.43 -0.38 -9.77
CA GLN A 297 -1.35 0.56 -10.11
C GLN A 297 -0.97 0.48 -11.60
N GLY A 298 -1.01 -0.72 -12.19
CA GLY A 298 -0.80 -0.89 -13.63
C GLY A 298 -1.94 -0.35 -14.50
N ALA A 299 -3.18 -0.44 -14.03
CA ALA A 299 -4.37 0.08 -14.72
C ALA A 299 -4.52 1.61 -14.61
N GLN A 300 -4.03 2.19 -13.53
CA GLN A 300 -4.17 3.62 -13.23
C GLN A 300 -3.72 4.55 -14.38
N PRO A 301 -2.51 4.43 -14.94
CA PRO A 301 -2.08 5.31 -16.02
C PRO A 301 -2.94 5.15 -17.27
N ILE A 302 -3.46 3.96 -17.54
CA ILE A 302 -4.34 3.72 -18.69
C ILE A 302 -5.65 4.49 -18.53
N ILE A 303 -6.29 4.38 -17.37
CA ILE A 303 -7.56 5.05 -17.08
C ILE A 303 -7.37 6.57 -17.04
N SER A 304 -6.37 7.05 -16.28
CA SER A 304 -6.12 8.48 -16.07
C SER A 304 -5.76 9.20 -17.37
N TYR A 305 -4.85 8.63 -18.16
CA TYR A 305 -4.43 9.20 -19.44
C TYR A 305 -5.60 9.28 -20.43
N ASN A 306 -6.32 8.17 -20.63
CA ASN A 306 -7.44 8.13 -21.58
C ASN A 306 -8.63 8.99 -21.13
N TYR A 307 -8.82 9.15 -19.81
CA TYR A 307 -9.78 10.11 -19.28
C TYR A 307 -9.41 11.55 -19.63
N GLY A 308 -8.14 11.92 -19.42
CA GLY A 308 -7.63 13.24 -19.84
C GLY A 308 -7.74 13.47 -21.35
N ALA A 309 -7.51 12.45 -22.16
CA ALA A 309 -7.59 12.49 -23.61
C ALA A 309 -9.03 12.44 -24.18
N GLY A 310 -10.07 12.38 -23.33
CA GLY A 310 -11.47 12.34 -23.79
C GLY A 310 -11.90 11.01 -24.43
N LYS A 311 -11.11 9.93 -24.27
CA LYS A 311 -11.35 8.63 -24.92
C LYS A 311 -12.27 7.74 -24.09
N LYS A 312 -13.58 8.03 -24.07
CA LYS A 312 -14.59 7.33 -23.25
C LYS A 312 -14.55 5.81 -23.35
N ASP A 313 -14.47 5.28 -24.56
CA ASP A 313 -14.53 3.83 -24.78
C ASP A 313 -13.29 3.12 -24.24
N ARG A 314 -12.14 3.77 -24.29
CA ARG A 314 -10.91 3.24 -23.70
C ARG A 314 -10.96 3.27 -22.18
N VAL A 315 -11.54 4.31 -21.56
CA VAL A 315 -11.75 4.38 -20.11
C VAL A 315 -12.70 3.26 -19.65
N LYS A 316 -13.83 3.07 -20.36
CA LYS A 316 -14.77 1.97 -20.07
C LYS A 316 -14.11 0.59 -20.26
N GLY A 317 -13.36 0.42 -21.34
CA GLY A 317 -12.66 -0.82 -21.65
C GLY A 317 -11.59 -1.17 -20.62
N ALA A 318 -10.78 -0.17 -20.20
CA ALA A 318 -9.77 -0.34 -19.17
C ALA A 318 -10.38 -0.68 -17.81
N PHE A 319 -11.46 -0.01 -17.41
CA PHE A 319 -12.20 -0.36 -16.19
C PHE A 319 -12.77 -1.79 -16.25
N LYS A 320 -13.43 -2.16 -17.36
CA LYS A 320 -13.97 -3.53 -17.52
C LYS A 320 -12.89 -4.59 -17.42
N LEU A 321 -11.73 -4.33 -18.02
CA LEU A 321 -10.59 -5.24 -17.98
C LEU A 321 -10.02 -5.35 -16.56
N LEU A 322 -9.83 -4.22 -15.88
CA LEU A 322 -9.40 -4.19 -14.47
C LEU A 322 -10.38 -4.96 -13.58
N LEU A 323 -11.68 -4.70 -13.73
CA LEU A 323 -12.72 -5.39 -12.96
C LEU A 323 -12.70 -6.89 -13.19
N LYS A 324 -12.65 -7.34 -14.45
CA LYS A 324 -12.59 -8.78 -14.80
C LYS A 324 -11.34 -9.44 -14.21
N SER A 325 -10.17 -8.82 -14.36
CA SER A 325 -8.92 -9.36 -13.84
C SER A 325 -8.89 -9.40 -12.31
N SER A 326 -9.39 -8.36 -11.65
CA SER A 326 -9.49 -8.31 -10.18
C SER A 326 -10.47 -9.35 -9.63
N MET A 327 -11.61 -9.51 -10.29
CA MET A 327 -12.62 -10.51 -9.93
C MET A 327 -12.11 -11.94 -10.14
N LEU A 328 -11.46 -12.20 -11.28
CA LEU A 328 -10.86 -13.51 -11.56
C LEU A 328 -9.82 -13.88 -10.51
N TYR A 329 -8.91 -12.97 -10.20
CA TYR A 329 -7.91 -13.18 -9.15
C TYR A 329 -8.55 -13.42 -7.79
N ALA A 330 -9.48 -12.55 -7.38
CA ALA A 330 -10.17 -12.66 -6.09
C ALA A 330 -10.96 -13.97 -5.97
N ALA A 331 -11.63 -14.41 -7.04
CA ALA A 331 -12.36 -15.67 -7.07
C ALA A 331 -11.43 -16.89 -6.99
N LEU A 332 -10.32 -16.89 -7.73
CA LEU A 332 -9.33 -17.99 -7.68
C LEU A 332 -8.72 -18.10 -6.28
N LEU A 333 -8.34 -16.99 -5.68
CA LEU A 333 -7.81 -16.98 -4.32
C LEU A 333 -8.84 -17.43 -3.30
N TRP A 334 -10.08 -16.96 -3.42
CA TRP A 334 -11.19 -17.38 -2.56
C TRP A 334 -11.42 -18.89 -2.63
N ILE A 335 -11.46 -19.46 -3.82
CA ILE A 335 -11.58 -20.91 -4.04
C ILE A 335 -10.40 -21.65 -3.37
N ALA A 336 -9.17 -21.17 -3.55
CA ALA A 336 -8.00 -21.78 -2.95
C ALA A 336 -8.05 -21.78 -1.41
N VAL A 337 -8.45 -20.66 -0.81
CA VAL A 337 -8.59 -20.54 0.65
C VAL A 337 -9.74 -21.40 1.18
N MET A 338 -10.88 -21.43 0.48
CA MET A 338 -12.04 -22.24 0.92
C MET A 338 -11.77 -23.74 0.84
N LEU A 339 -11.05 -24.20 -0.21
CA LEU A 339 -10.72 -25.61 -0.39
C LEU A 339 -9.53 -26.05 0.49
N PHE A 340 -8.50 -25.22 0.59
CA PHE A 340 -7.22 -25.58 1.23
C PHE A 340 -6.80 -24.61 2.33
N PRO A 341 -7.66 -24.28 3.32
CA PRO A 341 -7.33 -23.30 4.37
C PRO A 341 -6.12 -23.72 5.21
N GLN A 342 -5.91 -25.02 5.37
CA GLN A 342 -4.78 -25.58 6.10
C GLN A 342 -3.42 -25.31 5.45
N LEU A 343 -3.35 -25.16 4.13
CA LEU A 343 -2.10 -24.78 3.45
C LEU A 343 -1.71 -23.36 3.83
N PHE A 344 -2.67 -22.43 3.84
CA PHE A 344 -2.44 -21.05 4.21
C PHE A 344 -2.13 -20.88 5.70
N ALA A 345 -2.87 -21.55 6.57
CA ALA A 345 -2.62 -21.51 8.01
C ALA A 345 -1.30 -22.21 8.38
N GLY A 346 -1.02 -23.37 7.77
CA GLY A 346 0.19 -24.16 8.00
C GLY A 346 1.50 -23.48 7.57
N MET A 347 1.44 -22.43 6.75
CA MET A 347 2.60 -21.60 6.44
C MET A 347 3.10 -20.79 7.65
N PHE A 348 2.22 -20.54 8.64
CA PHE A 348 2.51 -19.67 9.78
C PHE A 348 2.60 -20.40 11.12
N THR A 349 1.96 -21.56 11.25
CA THR A 349 1.96 -22.34 12.49
C THR A 349 1.96 -23.83 12.24
N SER A 350 2.66 -24.57 13.12
CA SER A 350 2.62 -26.03 13.21
C SER A 350 1.86 -26.52 14.46
N ASP A 351 1.38 -25.61 15.31
CA ASP A 351 0.56 -25.97 16.47
C ASP A 351 -0.81 -26.50 16.02
N PRO A 352 -1.17 -27.77 16.33
CA PRO A 352 -2.41 -28.38 15.87
C PRO A 352 -3.67 -27.65 16.32
N ALA A 353 -3.69 -27.12 17.56
CA ALA A 353 -4.85 -26.41 18.08
C ALA A 353 -5.08 -25.08 17.38
N LEU A 354 -4.01 -24.28 17.22
CA LEU A 354 -4.07 -23.02 16.49
C LEU A 354 -4.37 -23.23 15.00
N LEU A 355 -3.81 -24.28 14.39
CA LEU A 355 -4.05 -24.63 13.00
C LEU A 355 -5.53 -24.95 12.75
N ASP A 356 -6.15 -25.78 13.61
CA ASP A 356 -7.54 -26.18 13.45
C ASP A 356 -8.51 -25.01 13.69
N PHE A 357 -8.25 -24.20 14.69
CA PHE A 357 -9.00 -22.98 14.95
C PHE A 357 -8.88 -21.99 13.76
N THR A 358 -7.67 -21.78 13.24
CA THR A 358 -7.38 -20.85 12.15
C THR A 358 -8.04 -21.27 10.85
N LYS A 359 -8.16 -22.56 10.54
CA LYS A 359 -8.88 -23.04 9.33
C LYS A 359 -10.33 -22.54 9.29
N THR A 360 -11.04 -22.65 10.41
CA THR A 360 -12.44 -22.19 10.51
C THR A 360 -12.52 -20.67 10.44
N ALA A 361 -11.67 -19.98 11.21
CA ALA A 361 -11.61 -18.53 11.24
C ALA A 361 -11.27 -17.94 9.85
N LEU A 362 -10.34 -18.57 9.12
CA LEU A 362 -9.91 -18.14 7.78
C LEU A 362 -11.04 -18.21 6.76
N ARG A 363 -11.82 -19.30 6.77
CA ARG A 363 -12.98 -19.45 5.90
C ARG A 363 -14.04 -18.40 6.17
N ILE A 364 -14.27 -18.06 7.43
CA ILE A 364 -15.24 -17.01 7.81
C ILE A 364 -14.72 -15.64 7.42
N TYR A 365 -13.51 -15.31 7.81
CA TYR A 365 -12.91 -14.00 7.59
C TYR A 365 -12.77 -13.63 6.11
N LEU A 366 -12.40 -14.59 5.27
CA LEU A 366 -12.26 -14.40 3.80
C LEU A 366 -13.52 -14.81 3.00
N ALA A 367 -14.67 -15.03 3.65
CA ALA A 367 -15.87 -15.51 2.99
C ALA A 367 -16.34 -14.61 1.83
N ALA A 368 -16.18 -13.30 1.94
CA ALA A 368 -16.55 -12.31 0.93
C ALA A 368 -15.41 -11.90 -0.02
N MET A 369 -14.24 -12.55 0.06
CA MET A 369 -13.05 -12.16 -0.72
C MET A 369 -13.31 -12.16 -2.24
N PHE A 370 -14.16 -13.06 -2.74
CA PHE A 370 -14.48 -13.16 -4.16
C PHE A 370 -15.11 -11.88 -4.75
N ILE A 371 -15.88 -11.12 -3.94
CA ILE A 371 -16.48 -9.84 -4.38
C ILE A 371 -15.57 -8.64 -4.12
N PHE A 372 -14.50 -8.81 -3.35
CA PHE A 372 -13.60 -7.72 -2.99
C PHE A 372 -12.86 -7.14 -4.20
N GLY A 373 -12.71 -7.92 -5.27
CA GLY A 373 -12.20 -7.44 -6.55
C GLY A 373 -13.00 -6.26 -7.13
N ILE A 374 -14.33 -6.21 -6.87
CA ILE A 374 -15.19 -5.08 -7.27
C ILE A 374 -14.81 -3.82 -6.49
N GLN A 375 -14.67 -3.96 -5.18
CA GLN A 375 -14.27 -2.86 -4.28
C GLN A 375 -12.97 -2.22 -4.75
N MET A 376 -11.94 -3.05 -5.00
CA MET A 376 -10.63 -2.59 -5.43
C MET A 376 -10.66 -1.93 -6.80
N ALA A 377 -11.33 -2.53 -7.77
CA ALA A 377 -11.44 -1.96 -9.12
C ALA A 377 -12.16 -0.60 -9.13
N CYS A 378 -13.24 -0.46 -8.38
CA CYS A 378 -13.98 0.79 -8.26
C CYS A 378 -13.17 1.87 -7.53
N GLN A 379 -12.55 1.52 -6.40
CA GLN A 379 -11.72 2.44 -5.61
C GLN A 379 -10.55 3.01 -6.43
N LEU A 380 -9.81 2.14 -7.11
CA LEU A 380 -8.67 2.54 -7.94
C LEU A 380 -9.12 3.35 -9.17
N THR A 381 -10.30 3.06 -9.71
CA THR A 381 -10.86 3.86 -10.80
C THR A 381 -11.27 5.25 -10.34
N PHE A 382 -11.88 5.42 -9.15
CA PHE A 382 -12.15 6.74 -8.60
C PHE A 382 -10.88 7.59 -8.47
N MET A 383 -9.80 7.00 -7.97
CA MET A 383 -8.51 7.67 -7.87
C MET A 383 -7.97 8.04 -9.26
N SER A 384 -8.04 7.10 -10.22
CA SER A 384 -7.57 7.31 -11.59
C SER A 384 -8.33 8.42 -12.32
N LEU A 385 -9.61 8.62 -12.00
CA LEU A 385 -10.45 9.70 -12.53
C LEU A 385 -10.29 11.03 -11.76
N GLY A 386 -9.47 11.07 -10.72
CA GLY A 386 -9.31 12.24 -9.87
C GLY A 386 -10.52 12.55 -8.97
N ASN A 387 -11.42 11.59 -8.75
CA ASN A 387 -12.61 11.78 -7.91
C ASN A 387 -12.29 11.53 -6.43
N ALA A 388 -11.69 12.54 -5.78
CA ALA A 388 -11.29 12.49 -4.38
C ALA A 388 -12.48 12.22 -3.45
N LYS A 389 -13.61 12.87 -3.67
CA LYS A 389 -14.80 12.73 -2.79
C LYS A 389 -15.32 11.30 -2.77
N ALA A 390 -15.53 10.69 -3.92
CA ALA A 390 -16.01 9.31 -4.01
C ALA A 390 -14.98 8.33 -3.41
N SER A 391 -13.69 8.54 -3.68
CA SER A 391 -12.61 7.72 -3.15
C SER A 391 -12.56 7.72 -1.62
N ILE A 392 -12.62 8.90 -0.99
CA ILE A 392 -12.63 9.05 0.47
C ILE A 392 -13.90 8.43 1.08
N VAL A 393 -15.06 8.72 0.50
CA VAL A 393 -16.36 8.20 1.00
C VAL A 393 -16.34 6.67 1.03
N VAL A 394 -15.86 6.02 -0.03
CA VAL A 394 -15.75 4.56 -0.09
C VAL A 394 -14.78 4.01 0.97
N ALA A 395 -13.61 4.65 1.14
CA ALA A 395 -12.63 4.23 2.13
C ALA A 395 -13.15 4.36 3.57
N VAL A 396 -13.74 5.50 3.92
CA VAL A 396 -14.29 5.77 5.26
C VAL A 396 -15.51 4.88 5.53
N MET A 397 -16.40 4.71 4.55
CA MET A 397 -17.59 3.86 4.69
C MET A 397 -17.22 2.45 5.09
N ARG A 398 -16.29 1.81 4.35
CA ARG A 398 -15.89 0.43 4.62
C ARG A 398 -15.20 0.27 5.98
N LYS A 399 -14.22 1.11 6.28
CA LYS A 399 -13.34 0.94 7.44
C LYS A 399 -13.95 1.46 8.74
N PHE A 400 -14.44 2.68 8.75
CA PHE A 400 -14.89 3.36 9.97
C PHE A 400 -16.39 3.21 10.23
N ILE A 401 -17.23 3.26 9.19
CA ILE A 401 -18.68 3.23 9.37
C ILE A 401 -19.21 1.79 9.45
N LEU A 402 -18.65 0.87 8.67
CA LEU A 402 -19.12 -0.52 8.63
C LEU A 402 -18.25 -1.44 9.50
N LEU A 403 -16.95 -1.57 9.23
CA LEU A 403 -16.13 -2.59 9.85
C LEU A 403 -15.95 -2.39 11.36
N ILE A 404 -15.49 -1.22 11.81
CA ILE A 404 -15.23 -1.00 13.24
C ILE A 404 -16.48 -1.22 14.10
N PRO A 405 -17.66 -0.66 13.79
CA PRO A 405 -18.87 -0.95 14.56
C PRO A 405 -19.24 -2.44 14.55
N LEU A 406 -19.15 -3.11 13.38
CA LEU A 406 -19.49 -4.52 13.27
C LEU A 406 -18.60 -5.44 14.12
N ILE A 407 -17.31 -5.12 14.30
CA ILE A 407 -16.41 -5.87 15.20
C ILE A 407 -17.00 -6.00 16.62
N PHE A 408 -17.67 -4.95 17.10
CA PHE A 408 -18.27 -4.94 18.45
C PHE A 408 -19.74 -5.35 18.47
N ILE A 409 -20.51 -5.10 17.41
CA ILE A 409 -21.93 -5.40 17.32
C ILE A 409 -22.19 -6.87 17.04
N MET A 410 -21.40 -7.49 16.15
CA MET A 410 -21.61 -8.89 15.76
C MET A 410 -21.57 -9.89 16.92
N PRO A 411 -20.62 -9.86 17.86
CA PRO A 411 -20.62 -10.76 19.01
C PRO A 411 -21.74 -10.46 20.00
N ALA A 412 -22.31 -9.25 19.99
CA ALA A 412 -23.49 -8.92 20.80
C ALA A 412 -24.79 -9.51 20.24
N ILE A 413 -24.89 -9.63 18.92
CA ILE A 413 -26.04 -10.19 18.21
C ILE A 413 -25.97 -11.73 18.17
N LEU A 414 -24.81 -12.27 17.75
CA LEU A 414 -24.60 -13.71 17.59
C LEU A 414 -23.97 -14.33 18.85
N LYS A 415 -24.79 -14.60 19.87
CA LYS A 415 -24.36 -15.08 21.18
C LYS A 415 -23.88 -16.55 21.19
N ILE A 416 -24.21 -17.35 20.18
CA ILE A 416 -23.90 -18.78 20.12
C ILE A 416 -22.38 -19.00 19.97
N ASN A 417 -21.72 -18.25 19.11
CA ASN A 417 -20.26 -18.30 18.94
C ASN A 417 -19.73 -16.88 18.73
N GLN A 418 -19.52 -16.17 19.83
CA GLN A 418 -19.13 -14.76 19.81
C GLN A 418 -17.75 -14.54 19.18
N THR A 419 -16.83 -15.47 19.34
CA THR A 419 -15.49 -15.39 18.73
C THR A 419 -15.58 -15.43 17.21
N MET A 420 -16.34 -16.37 16.66
CA MET A 420 -16.53 -16.45 15.19
C MET A 420 -17.36 -15.28 14.66
N ALA A 421 -18.26 -14.74 15.48
CA ALA A 421 -19.00 -13.52 15.14
C ALA A 421 -18.10 -12.30 14.95
N VAL A 422 -17.00 -12.17 15.70
CA VAL A 422 -16.01 -11.10 15.50
C VAL A 422 -15.36 -11.21 14.12
N TYR A 423 -14.94 -12.41 13.72
CA TYR A 423 -14.38 -12.61 12.37
C TYR A 423 -15.39 -12.36 11.26
N LEU A 424 -16.66 -12.66 11.51
CA LEU A 424 -17.76 -12.44 10.56
C LEU A 424 -18.01 -10.95 10.26
N ALA A 425 -17.51 -10.04 11.10
CA ALA A 425 -17.59 -8.60 10.86
C ALA A 425 -16.93 -8.19 9.54
N GLU A 426 -15.80 -8.79 9.17
CA GLU A 426 -15.07 -8.47 7.92
C GLU A 426 -15.91 -8.79 6.68
N PRO A 427 -16.39 -10.02 6.43
CA PRO A 427 -17.16 -10.31 5.22
C PRO A 427 -18.49 -9.56 5.16
N ILE A 428 -19.14 -9.30 6.28
CA ILE A 428 -20.37 -8.49 6.30
C ILE A 428 -20.07 -7.04 5.92
N ALA A 429 -19.02 -6.45 6.50
CA ALA A 429 -18.57 -5.12 6.12
C ALA A 429 -18.22 -5.05 4.63
N ASP A 430 -17.55 -6.05 4.08
CA ASP A 430 -17.17 -6.13 2.68
C ASP A 430 -18.40 -6.19 1.75
N ILE A 431 -19.39 -7.03 2.07
CA ILE A 431 -20.62 -7.14 1.28
C ILE A 431 -21.37 -5.80 1.26
N LEU A 432 -21.57 -5.19 2.43
CA LEU A 432 -22.26 -3.91 2.53
C LEU A 432 -21.49 -2.78 1.82
N ALA A 433 -20.15 -2.77 1.99
CA ALA A 433 -19.28 -1.80 1.32
C ALA A 433 -19.31 -1.96 -0.20
N VAL A 434 -19.25 -3.19 -0.71
CA VAL A 434 -19.33 -3.46 -2.15
C VAL A 434 -20.68 -3.02 -2.72
N CYS A 435 -21.79 -3.34 -2.06
CA CYS A 435 -23.13 -2.88 -2.48
C CYS A 435 -23.20 -1.35 -2.56
N PHE A 436 -22.74 -0.66 -1.51
CA PHE A 436 -22.66 0.79 -1.50
C PHE A 436 -21.77 1.33 -2.62
N THR A 437 -20.58 0.73 -2.79
CA THR A 437 -19.61 1.15 -3.80
C THR A 437 -20.14 0.98 -5.22
N ILE A 438 -20.85 -0.09 -5.53
CA ILE A 438 -21.48 -0.31 -6.85
C ILE A 438 -22.47 0.80 -7.17
N VAL A 439 -23.34 1.16 -6.22
CA VAL A 439 -24.34 2.23 -6.41
C VAL A 439 -23.67 3.57 -6.65
N LEU A 440 -22.71 3.94 -5.79
CA LEU A 440 -21.96 5.18 -5.92
C LEU A 440 -21.13 5.20 -7.23
N PHE A 441 -20.49 4.07 -7.57
CA PHE A 441 -19.67 3.97 -8.76
C PHE A 441 -20.48 4.15 -10.04
N ARG A 442 -21.62 3.50 -10.17
CA ARG A 442 -22.48 3.65 -11.34
C ARG A 442 -22.86 5.12 -11.58
N ARG A 443 -23.21 5.83 -10.51
CA ARG A 443 -23.56 7.24 -10.57
C ARG A 443 -22.38 8.13 -10.96
N GLU A 444 -21.30 8.04 -10.21
CA GLU A 444 -20.13 8.92 -10.38
C GLU A 444 -19.33 8.60 -11.65
N PHE A 445 -19.24 7.33 -12.05
CA PHE A 445 -18.59 6.93 -13.29
C PHE A 445 -19.35 7.45 -14.52
N LYS A 446 -20.68 7.33 -14.53
CA LYS A 446 -21.53 7.92 -15.59
C LYS A 446 -21.32 9.42 -15.68
N LYS A 447 -21.29 10.12 -14.53
CA LYS A 447 -21.06 11.55 -14.43
C LYS A 447 -19.64 11.94 -14.92
N ALA A 448 -18.63 11.16 -14.58
CA ALA A 448 -17.26 11.39 -15.06
C ALA A 448 -17.18 11.24 -16.59
N LEU A 449 -17.78 10.18 -17.13
CA LEU A 449 -17.80 9.95 -18.58
C LEU A 449 -18.64 10.96 -19.37
N SER A 450 -19.58 11.64 -18.76
CA SER A 450 -20.34 12.72 -19.44
C SER A 450 -19.56 14.02 -19.56
N LYS A 451 -18.44 14.16 -18.85
CA LYS A 451 -17.56 15.35 -18.90
C LYS A 451 -16.50 15.31 -19.99
N ILE A 452 -16.32 14.15 -20.64
CA ILE A 452 -15.29 13.89 -21.65
C ILE A 452 -15.93 13.49 -23.04
#